data_750377d70373807dbf4431b807aa821a
#
_entry.id   750377d70373807dbf4431b807aa821a
#
_cell.length_a   1.000
_cell.length_b   1.000
_cell.length_c   1.000
_cell.angle_alpha   90.00
_cell.angle_beta   90.00
_cell.angle_gamma   90.00
#
_symmetry.space_group_name_H-M   'P 1'
#
loop_
_entity.id
_entity.type
_entity.pdbx_description
1 polymer ?
#
loop_
_entity_poly.entity_id
_entity_poly.type
_entity_poly.pdbx_seq_one_letter_code
_entity_poly.pdbx_strand_id
1 'polypeptide(L)'
;MIKNIINNGKGNEFRNYGHYCSILGEDADKYVAAAGHYGQKSSVLVKHYAEDLGYEYYQASTKEEFLLNVDKFLNPIIGDKPVIFEVFTTTEGESDAIQIMRTYLNDYKIIIKNKIIGTVRMVLGKNGIETVRKLLGKY
;
A
#
# COMPACT_ATOMS: atom_id res chain seq x y z
N MET A 1 1.06 -13.60 17.91
CA MET A 1 0.23 -12.87 16.88
C MET A 1 0.94 -11.58 16.54
N ILE A 2 1.05 -11.26 15.26
CA ILE A 2 1.76 -10.07 14.75
C ILE A 2 0.74 -9.18 14.04
N LYS A 3 0.74 -7.87 14.30
CA LYS A 3 -0.13 -6.89 13.65
C LYS A 3 0.69 -5.69 13.18
N ASN A 4 0.55 -5.32 11.90
CA ASN A 4 1.07 -4.08 11.36
C ASN A 4 -0.08 -3.07 11.20
N ILE A 5 0.14 -1.85 11.63
CA ILE A 5 -0.83 -0.75 11.55
C ILE A 5 -0.18 0.39 10.79
N ILE A 6 -0.77 0.78 9.67
CA ILE A 6 -0.41 2.00 8.95
C ILE A 6 -1.31 3.12 9.46
N ASN A 7 -0.70 4.11 10.10
CA ASN A 7 -1.40 5.23 10.71
C ASN A 7 -1.10 6.53 9.97
N ASN A 8 -1.95 6.87 9.00
CA ASN A 8 -1.94 8.18 8.36
C ASN A 8 -2.86 9.20 9.07
N GLY A 9 -3.50 8.77 10.16
CA GLY A 9 -4.42 9.57 10.96
C GLY A 9 -5.81 9.75 10.37
N LYS A 10 -6.07 9.20 9.17
CA LYS A 10 -7.32 9.38 8.43
C LYS A 10 -7.55 8.16 7.54
N GLY A 11 -8.81 7.87 7.18
CA GLY A 11 -9.09 6.91 6.11
C GLY A 11 -8.59 7.48 4.77
N ASN A 12 -7.76 6.70 4.05
CA ASN A 12 -7.10 7.21 2.85
C ASN A 12 -7.81 6.83 1.54
N GLU A 13 -8.75 5.92 1.59
CA GLU A 13 -9.47 5.39 0.42
C GLU A 13 -10.15 6.50 -0.38
N PHE A 14 -10.76 7.45 0.31
CA PHE A 14 -11.50 8.56 -0.29
C PHE A 14 -10.62 9.74 -0.71
N ARG A 15 -9.32 9.70 -0.40
CA ARG A 15 -8.38 10.78 -0.69
C ARG A 15 -7.36 10.43 -1.76
N ASN A 16 -7.36 9.17 -2.20
CA ASN A 16 -6.49 8.74 -3.29
C ASN A 16 -6.76 9.56 -4.55
N TYR A 17 -5.70 9.94 -5.23
CA TYR A 17 -5.79 10.63 -6.52
C TYR A 17 -6.67 9.83 -7.49
N GLY A 18 -7.69 10.49 -8.03
CA GLY A 18 -8.67 9.90 -8.92
C GLY A 18 -9.94 9.37 -8.24
N HIS A 19 -10.06 9.46 -6.91
CA HIS A 19 -11.33 9.22 -6.24
C HIS A 19 -12.21 10.48 -6.29
N TYR A 20 -13.52 10.32 -6.47
CA TYR A 20 -14.45 11.47 -6.57
C TYR A 20 -14.42 12.35 -5.31
N CYS A 21 -14.24 11.78 -4.13
CA CYS A 21 -14.16 12.53 -2.88
C CYS A 21 -12.87 13.35 -2.74
N SER A 22 -11.86 13.14 -3.58
CA SER A 22 -10.65 13.96 -3.58
C SER A 22 -10.92 15.43 -3.96
N ILE A 23 -12.05 15.68 -4.64
CA ILE A 23 -12.53 17.03 -4.98
C ILE A 23 -12.88 17.83 -3.73
N LEU A 24 -13.25 17.17 -2.62
CA LEU A 24 -13.62 17.82 -1.37
C LEU A 24 -12.42 18.43 -0.64
N GLY A 25 -11.19 18.08 -1.03
CA GLY A 25 -9.98 18.61 -0.40
C GLY A 25 -10.01 18.42 1.12
N GLU A 26 -9.71 19.49 1.86
CA GLU A 26 -9.70 19.48 3.34
C GLU A 26 -11.09 19.26 3.95
N ASP A 27 -12.16 19.61 3.26
CA ASP A 27 -13.52 19.39 3.73
C ASP A 27 -13.88 17.90 3.84
N ALA A 28 -13.15 17.02 3.14
CA ALA A 28 -13.31 15.57 3.28
C ALA A 28 -13.13 15.11 4.74
N ASP A 29 -12.29 15.78 5.53
CA ASP A 29 -12.04 15.44 6.94
C ASP A 29 -13.30 15.56 7.80
N LYS A 30 -14.21 16.45 7.44
CA LYS A 30 -15.46 16.67 8.19
C LYS A 30 -16.46 15.53 8.00
N TYR A 31 -16.41 14.83 6.85
CA TYR A 31 -17.45 13.91 6.42
C TYR A 31 -17.01 12.46 6.28
N VAL A 32 -15.76 12.22 5.92
CA VAL A 32 -15.28 10.88 5.52
C VAL A 32 -14.00 10.45 6.25
N ALA A 33 -13.50 11.24 7.20
CA ALA A 33 -12.31 10.86 7.94
C ALA A 33 -12.60 9.74 8.95
N ALA A 34 -11.91 8.63 8.83
CA ALA A 34 -11.90 7.58 9.85
C ALA A 34 -10.87 7.92 10.95
N ALA A 35 -11.07 9.07 11.61
CA ALA A 35 -10.14 9.60 12.60
C ALA A 35 -10.93 10.26 13.72
N GLY A 36 -10.23 10.94 14.63
CA GLY A 36 -10.86 11.75 15.68
C GLY A 36 -11.68 12.92 15.12
N HIS A 37 -12.27 13.68 16.01
CA HIS A 37 -13.12 14.83 15.66
C HIS A 37 -12.37 15.78 14.69
N TYR A 38 -12.99 16.10 13.56
CA TYR A 38 -12.40 16.86 12.45
C TYR A 38 -11.09 16.28 11.90
N GLY A 39 -10.94 14.96 11.91
CA GLY A 39 -9.77 14.30 11.36
C GLY A 39 -8.52 14.42 12.22
N GLN A 40 -8.68 14.68 13.53
CA GLN A 40 -7.55 14.75 14.44
C GLN A 40 -6.82 13.41 14.52
N LYS A 41 -5.51 13.46 14.35
CA LYS A 41 -4.58 12.34 14.43
C LYS A 41 -4.14 12.13 15.88
N SER A 42 -4.16 10.90 16.34
CA SER A 42 -3.53 10.52 17.60
C SER A 42 -2.24 9.78 17.34
N SER A 43 -1.15 10.22 17.97
CA SER A 43 0.15 9.54 17.92
C SER A 43 0.35 8.52 19.06
N VAL A 44 -0.61 8.41 19.96
CA VAL A 44 -0.45 7.60 21.19
C VAL A 44 -1.60 6.62 21.43
N LEU A 45 -2.68 6.71 20.67
CA LEU A 45 -3.87 5.88 20.89
C LEU A 45 -3.54 4.38 20.75
N VAL A 46 -2.90 4.01 19.65
CA VAL A 46 -2.54 2.61 19.37
C VAL A 46 -1.52 2.11 20.37
N LYS A 47 -0.56 2.96 20.74
CA LYS A 47 0.44 2.63 21.76
C LYS A 47 -0.23 2.29 23.10
N HIS A 48 -1.06 3.17 23.62
CA HIS A 48 -1.76 2.95 24.89
C HIS A 48 -2.65 1.71 24.83
N TYR A 49 -3.37 1.51 23.74
CA TYR A 49 -4.17 0.31 23.54
C TYR A 49 -3.33 -0.97 23.52
N ALA A 50 -2.19 -0.95 22.85
CA ALA A 50 -1.26 -2.07 22.80
C ALA A 50 -0.70 -2.40 24.19
N GLU A 51 -0.25 -1.39 24.92
CA GLU A 51 0.31 -1.52 26.27
C GLU A 51 -0.73 -2.05 27.27
N ASP A 52 -1.97 -1.52 27.22
CA ASP A 52 -3.07 -1.95 28.09
C ASP A 52 -3.46 -3.42 27.88
N LEU A 53 -3.39 -3.89 26.65
CA LEU A 53 -3.64 -5.29 26.29
C LEU A 53 -2.42 -6.21 26.40
N GLY A 54 -1.29 -5.71 26.86
CA GLY A 54 -0.06 -6.49 27.05
C GLY A 54 0.71 -6.85 25.78
N TYR A 55 0.51 -6.10 24.70
CA TYR A 55 1.28 -6.23 23.47
C TYR A 55 2.65 -5.59 23.61
N GLU A 56 3.63 -6.11 22.89
CA GLU A 56 4.88 -5.42 22.60
C GLU A 56 4.63 -4.43 21.46
N TYR A 57 5.05 -3.16 21.64
CA TYR A 57 4.75 -2.10 20.71
C TYR A 57 6.01 -1.50 20.10
N TYR A 58 6.05 -1.43 18.79
CA TYR A 58 7.05 -0.70 18.00
C TYR A 58 6.39 0.38 17.16
N GLN A 59 7.15 1.44 16.89
CA GLN A 59 6.68 2.52 16.00
C GLN A 59 7.77 2.95 15.03
N ALA A 60 7.36 3.54 13.90
CA ALA A 60 8.23 4.20 12.96
C ALA A 60 7.53 5.38 12.31
N SER A 61 8.22 6.52 12.25
CA SER A 61 7.80 7.75 11.56
C SER A 61 8.75 8.11 10.42
N THR A 62 9.94 7.49 10.39
CA THR A 62 10.95 7.68 9.36
C THR A 62 11.35 6.33 8.76
N LYS A 63 12.01 6.40 7.60
CA LYS A 63 12.55 5.20 6.95
C LYS A 63 13.59 4.49 7.81
N GLU A 64 14.42 5.24 8.49
CA GLU A 64 15.48 4.74 9.37
C GLU A 64 14.88 3.99 10.56
N GLU A 65 13.87 4.56 11.21
CA GLU A 65 13.13 3.92 12.29
C GLU A 65 12.40 2.65 11.81
N PHE A 66 11.82 2.68 10.61
CA PHE A 66 11.20 1.52 10.01
C PHE A 66 12.21 0.40 9.80
N LEU A 67 13.36 0.68 9.18
CA LEU A 67 14.39 -0.32 8.94
C LEU A 67 14.98 -0.88 10.24
N LEU A 68 15.08 -0.07 11.29
CA LEU A 68 15.57 -0.51 12.59
C LEU A 68 14.62 -1.51 13.28
N ASN A 69 13.31 -1.36 13.06
CA ASN A 69 12.29 -2.12 13.77
C ASN A 69 11.67 -3.26 12.94
N VAL A 70 11.75 -3.18 11.59
CA VAL A 70 11.10 -4.17 10.73
C VAL A 70 11.66 -5.58 10.93
N ASP A 71 12.96 -5.72 11.16
CA ASP A 71 13.58 -7.04 11.39
C ASP A 71 13.09 -7.67 12.69
N LYS A 72 12.93 -6.86 13.75
CA LYS A 72 12.35 -7.32 15.04
C LYS A 72 10.90 -7.75 14.86
N PHE A 73 10.16 -7.01 14.02
CA PHE A 73 8.77 -7.31 13.71
C PHE A 73 8.61 -8.59 12.86
N LEU A 74 9.47 -8.78 11.84
CA LEU A 74 9.42 -9.95 10.95
C LEU A 74 9.95 -11.22 11.60
N ASN A 75 10.92 -11.09 12.50
CA ASN A 75 11.56 -12.19 13.20
C ASN A 75 11.35 -12.03 14.72
N PRO A 76 10.10 -12.02 15.20
CA PRO A 76 9.88 -11.94 16.62
C PRO A 76 10.53 -13.17 17.26
N ILE A 77 11.42 -12.96 18.22
CA ILE A 77 11.78 -14.01 19.15
C ILE A 77 10.43 -14.49 19.68
N ILE A 78 10.14 -15.79 19.53
CA ILE A 78 8.88 -16.36 20.00
C ILE A 78 8.83 -16.11 21.51
N GLY A 79 8.35 -14.92 21.85
CA GLY A 79 8.08 -14.49 23.21
C GLY A 79 6.60 -14.68 23.49
N ASP A 80 6.24 -14.60 24.74
CA ASP A 80 4.86 -14.80 25.19
C ASP A 80 3.93 -13.64 24.77
N LYS A 81 4.49 -12.52 24.26
CA LYS A 81 3.72 -11.32 23.93
C LYS A 81 3.47 -11.18 22.44
N PRO A 82 2.24 -10.87 22.04
CA PRO A 82 1.96 -10.48 20.67
C PRO A 82 2.58 -9.09 20.36
N VAL A 83 2.88 -8.82 19.10
CA VAL A 83 3.59 -7.61 18.65
C VAL A 83 2.68 -6.74 17.79
N ILE A 84 2.70 -5.42 18.03
CA ILE A 84 2.13 -4.40 17.16
C ILE A 84 3.26 -3.50 16.65
N PHE A 85 3.30 -3.30 15.34
CA PHE A 85 4.19 -2.35 14.70
C PHE A 85 3.35 -1.26 14.02
N GLU A 86 3.39 -0.04 14.55
CA GLU A 86 2.68 1.12 14.02
C GLU A 86 3.62 1.97 13.17
N VAL A 87 3.25 2.19 11.91
CA VAL A 87 4.00 3.00 10.95
C VAL A 87 3.20 4.26 10.65
N PHE A 88 3.75 5.40 11.04
CA PHE A 88 3.14 6.70 10.76
C PHE A 88 3.46 7.14 9.34
N THR A 89 2.43 7.47 8.59
CA THR A 89 2.54 7.92 7.20
C THR A 89 1.76 9.22 7.00
N THR A 90 1.79 9.74 5.78
CA THR A 90 0.94 10.84 5.35
C THR A 90 0.06 10.40 4.19
N THR A 91 -1.10 11.05 4.03
CA THR A 91 -2.02 10.77 2.91
C THR A 91 -1.35 10.97 1.56
N GLU A 92 -0.55 12.02 1.44
CA GLU A 92 0.20 12.37 0.24
C GLU A 92 1.26 11.30 -0.06
N GLY A 93 2.07 10.94 0.95
CA GLY A 93 3.11 9.91 0.80
C GLY A 93 2.56 8.55 0.40
N GLU A 94 1.40 8.16 0.94
CA GLU A 94 0.72 6.91 0.52
C GLU A 94 0.19 7.00 -0.91
N SER A 95 -0.41 8.13 -1.29
CA SER A 95 -0.91 8.34 -2.65
C SER A 95 0.21 8.32 -3.67
N ASP A 96 1.34 8.95 -3.37
CA ASP A 96 2.54 8.95 -4.20
C ASP A 96 3.12 7.52 -4.32
N ALA A 97 3.21 6.79 -3.22
CA ALA A 97 3.67 5.41 -3.21
C ALA A 97 2.78 4.51 -4.09
N ILE A 98 1.45 4.67 -4.01
CA ILE A 98 0.50 3.94 -4.87
C ILE A 98 0.72 4.28 -6.35
N GLN A 99 0.96 5.54 -6.69
CA GLN A 99 1.24 5.94 -8.07
C GLN A 99 2.55 5.34 -8.59
N ILE A 100 3.60 5.40 -7.78
CA ILE A 100 4.89 4.77 -8.11
C ILE A 100 4.69 3.27 -8.36
N MET A 101 4.00 2.57 -7.46
CA MET A 101 3.72 1.13 -7.62
C MET A 101 2.93 0.84 -8.91
N ARG A 102 1.92 1.66 -9.24
CA ARG A 102 1.13 1.51 -10.48
C ARG A 102 1.99 1.69 -11.72
N THR A 103 2.92 2.63 -11.71
CA THR A 103 3.86 2.86 -12.81
C THR A 103 4.75 1.64 -13.01
N TYR A 104 5.39 1.13 -11.95
CA TYR A 104 6.20 -0.09 -12.03
C TYR A 104 5.40 -1.32 -12.51
N LEU A 105 4.17 -1.49 -12.01
CA LEU A 105 3.31 -2.60 -12.44
C LEU A 105 2.91 -2.49 -13.92
N ASN A 106 2.69 -1.28 -14.43
CA ASN A 106 2.39 -1.06 -15.83
C ASN A 106 3.60 -1.35 -16.71
N ASP A 107 4.79 -0.89 -16.31
CA ASP A 107 6.05 -1.18 -17.02
C ASP A 107 6.32 -2.68 -17.04
N TYR A 108 6.12 -3.37 -15.93
CA TYR A 108 6.29 -4.83 -15.84
C TYR A 108 5.31 -5.58 -16.77
N LYS A 109 4.04 -5.14 -16.83
CA LYS A 109 3.06 -5.70 -17.78
C LYS A 109 3.45 -5.49 -19.23
N ILE A 110 4.02 -4.32 -19.57
CA ILE A 110 4.52 -4.01 -20.91
C ILE A 110 5.71 -4.92 -21.25
N ILE A 111 6.64 -5.11 -20.32
CA ILE A 111 7.81 -5.98 -20.50
C ILE A 111 7.38 -7.44 -20.73
N ILE A 112 6.47 -7.96 -19.92
CA ILE A 112 5.94 -9.32 -20.08
C ILE A 112 5.22 -9.46 -21.43
N LYS A 113 4.35 -8.50 -21.78
CA LYS A 113 3.64 -8.50 -23.06
C LYS A 113 4.61 -8.54 -24.24
N ASN A 114 5.65 -7.72 -24.20
CA ASN A 114 6.67 -7.68 -25.27
C ASN A 114 7.46 -8.98 -25.34
N LYS A 115 7.79 -9.60 -24.21
CA LYS A 115 8.45 -10.92 -24.16
C LYS A 115 7.57 -12.01 -24.79
N ILE A 116 6.29 -12.07 -24.41
CA ILE A 116 5.33 -13.03 -24.96
C ILE A 116 5.18 -12.83 -26.47
N ILE A 117 5.00 -11.59 -26.93
CA ILE A 117 4.89 -11.28 -28.36
C ILE A 117 6.17 -11.69 -29.10
N GLY A 118 7.36 -11.45 -28.53
CA GLY A 118 8.64 -11.85 -29.08
C GLY A 118 8.75 -13.37 -29.23
N THR A 119 8.37 -14.12 -28.21
CA THR A 119 8.38 -15.59 -28.23
C THR A 119 7.40 -16.15 -29.26
N VAL A 120 6.17 -15.62 -29.31
CA VAL A 120 5.16 -16.02 -30.31
C VAL A 120 5.65 -15.73 -31.73
N ARG A 121 6.30 -14.59 -31.95
CA ARG A 121 6.88 -14.22 -33.25
C ARG A 121 8.01 -15.18 -33.68
N MET A 122 8.82 -15.60 -32.70
CA MET A 122 9.92 -16.54 -32.97
C MET A 122 9.41 -17.94 -33.35
N VAL A 123 8.37 -18.43 -32.67
CA VAL A 123 7.83 -19.78 -32.83
C VAL A 123 6.87 -19.90 -34.02
N LEU A 124 5.98 -18.92 -34.21
CA LEU A 124 4.87 -18.97 -35.17
C LEU A 124 5.04 -18.02 -36.36
N GLY A 125 6.14 -17.28 -36.44
CA GLY A 125 6.37 -16.29 -37.47
C GLY A 125 5.45 -15.08 -37.39
N LYS A 126 5.48 -14.20 -38.42
CA LYS A 126 4.64 -12.95 -38.42
C LYS A 126 3.15 -13.26 -38.41
N ASN A 127 2.70 -14.32 -39.05
CA ASN A 127 1.26 -14.66 -39.13
C ASN A 127 0.72 -15.24 -37.80
N GLY A 128 1.57 -15.79 -36.93
CA GLY A 128 1.14 -16.30 -35.62
C GLY A 128 0.59 -15.22 -34.69
N ILE A 129 1.07 -13.99 -34.81
CA ILE A 129 0.58 -12.86 -34.00
C ILE A 129 -0.87 -12.48 -34.36
N GLU A 130 -1.22 -12.51 -35.65
CA GLU A 130 -2.59 -12.23 -36.09
C GLU A 130 -3.56 -13.31 -35.62
N THR A 131 -3.14 -14.58 -35.65
CA THR A 131 -3.93 -15.70 -35.14
C THR A 131 -4.18 -15.57 -33.63
N VAL A 132 -3.16 -15.23 -32.83
CA VAL A 132 -3.31 -15.01 -31.39
C VAL A 132 -4.18 -13.80 -31.08
N ARG A 133 -4.07 -12.70 -31.85
CA ARG A 133 -4.96 -11.52 -31.68
C ARG A 133 -6.43 -11.86 -31.96
N LYS A 134 -6.71 -12.64 -33.00
CA LYS A 134 -8.07 -13.11 -33.31
C LYS A 134 -8.63 -14.01 -32.23
N LEU A 135 -7.81 -14.94 -31.67
CA LEU A 135 -8.22 -15.84 -30.59
C LEU A 135 -8.52 -15.10 -29.27
N LEU A 136 -7.78 -14.02 -29.00
CA LEU A 136 -7.96 -13.21 -27.78
C LEU A 136 -9.07 -12.14 -27.91
N GLY A 137 -9.83 -12.11 -29.01
CA GLY A 137 -10.97 -11.21 -29.19
C GLY A 137 -10.65 -9.72 -29.16
N LYS A 138 -9.40 -9.34 -29.46
CA LYS A 138 -8.99 -7.94 -29.58
C LYS A 138 -8.86 -7.59 -31.07
N TYR A 139 -9.86 -6.90 -31.57
CA TYR A 139 -9.81 -6.18 -32.84
C TYR A 139 -8.87 -4.99 -32.74
#